data_83bb6cddd4f5920b5e6b69fa3fba9286
#
_entry.id   83bb6cddd4f5920b5e6b69fa3fba9286
#
_cell.length_a   1.000
_cell.length_b   1.000
_cell.length_c   1.000
_cell.angle_alpha   90.00
_cell.angle_beta   90.00
_cell.angle_gamma   90.00
#
_symmetry.space_group_name_H-M   'P 1'
#
loop_
_entity.id
_entity.type
_entity.pdbx_description
1 polymer ?
#
loop_
_entity_poly.entity_id
_entity_poly.type
_entity_poly.pdbx_seq_one_letter_code
_entity_poly.pdbx_strand_id
1 'polypeptide(L)' 'MEHSKNFEKIKKYYEKGLWSIERVRAVVGKPLGITAEEFTEITNLPYQI' A
#
# COMPACT_ATOMS: atom_id res chain seq x y z
N MET A 1 -6.12 -15.54 -2.88
CA MET A 1 -6.43 -14.68 -1.76
C MET A 1 -6.67 -13.25 -2.20
N GLU A 2 -7.72 -12.66 -1.70
CA GLU A 2 -8.04 -11.31 -2.16
C GLU A 2 -7.29 -10.28 -1.36
N HIS A 3 -6.91 -9.22 -2.04
CA HIS A 3 -6.28 -8.10 -1.39
C HIS A 3 -7.33 -7.20 -0.75
N SER A 4 -6.86 -6.24 0.02
CA SER A 4 -7.74 -5.26 0.61
C SER A 4 -8.52 -4.54 -0.48
N LYS A 5 -9.67 -4.00 -0.09
CA LYS A 5 -10.56 -3.36 -1.04
C LYS A 5 -9.87 -2.25 -1.82
N ASN A 6 -9.00 -1.51 -1.17
CA ASN A 6 -8.33 -0.38 -1.79
C ASN A 6 -6.94 -0.70 -2.29
N PHE A 7 -6.57 -1.98 -2.30
CA PHE A 7 -5.22 -2.37 -2.69
C PHE A 7 -4.87 -1.89 -4.09
N GLU A 8 -5.71 -2.20 -5.06
CA GLU A 8 -5.39 -1.85 -6.44
C GLU A 8 -5.38 -0.36 -6.67
N LYS A 9 -6.26 0.35 -5.98
CA LYS A 9 -6.30 1.80 -6.11
C LYS A 9 -5.02 2.42 -5.59
N ILE A 10 -4.58 1.98 -4.42
CA ILE A 10 -3.37 2.51 -3.81
C ILE A 10 -2.15 2.14 -4.64
N LYS A 11 -2.13 0.90 -5.14
CA LYS A 11 -1.03 0.46 -5.98
C LYS A 11 -0.92 1.32 -7.23
N LYS A 12 -2.06 1.62 -7.85
CA LYS A 12 -2.08 2.44 -9.04
C LYS A 12 -1.57 3.86 -8.75
N TYR A 13 -1.99 4.43 -7.63
CA TYR A 13 -1.54 5.77 -7.27
C TYR A 13 -0.03 5.80 -7.06
N TYR A 14 0.49 4.77 -6.42
CA TYR A 14 1.92 4.71 -6.18
C TYR A 14 2.69 4.55 -7.50
N GLU A 15 2.21 3.68 -8.37
CA GLU A 15 2.88 3.43 -9.64
C GLU A 15 2.86 4.66 -10.54
N LYS A 16 1.83 5.47 -10.42
CA LYS A 16 1.74 6.70 -11.21
C LYS A 16 2.52 7.85 -10.61
N GLY A 17 3.09 7.64 -9.44
CA GLY A 17 3.82 8.69 -8.77
C GLY A 17 2.97 9.70 -8.05
N LEU A 18 1.68 9.41 -7.88
CA LEU A 18 0.77 10.30 -7.18
C LEU A 18 0.93 10.19 -5.67
N TRP A 19 1.35 9.01 -5.19
CA TRP A 19 1.56 8.77 -3.77
C TRP A 19 3.01 8.40 -3.54
N SER A 20 3.60 8.97 -2.51
CA SER A 20 4.95 8.60 -2.11
C SER A 20 4.91 7.34 -1.25
N ILE A 21 6.08 6.76 -1.01
CA ILE A 21 6.18 5.59 -0.16
C ILE A 21 5.64 5.90 1.23
N GLU A 22 5.90 7.10 1.72
CA GLU A 22 5.42 7.49 3.05
C GLU A 22 3.90 7.52 3.10
N ARG A 23 3.28 7.93 2.01
CA ARG A 23 1.83 7.98 1.96
C ARG A 23 1.25 6.56 1.98
N VAL A 24 1.84 5.65 1.21
CA VAL A 24 1.40 4.27 1.18
C VAL A 24 1.56 3.64 2.55
N ARG A 25 2.67 3.95 3.20
CA ARG A 25 2.97 3.42 4.51
C ARG A 25 1.98 3.91 5.57
N ALA A 26 1.53 5.14 5.41
CA ALA A 26 0.62 5.73 6.37
C ALA A 26 -0.75 5.04 6.39
N VAL A 27 -1.12 4.37 5.30
CA VAL A 27 -2.41 3.70 5.24
C VAL A 27 -2.32 2.22 5.59
N VAL A 28 -1.12 1.73 5.91
CA VAL A 28 -0.98 0.34 6.34
C VAL A 28 -1.63 0.18 7.71
N GLY A 29 -2.48 -0.82 7.83
CA GLY A 29 -3.15 -1.08 9.10
C GLY A 29 -4.42 -0.28 9.31
N LYS A 30 -4.75 0.60 8.38
CA LYS A 30 -5.99 1.37 8.49
C LYS A 30 -7.15 0.57 7.91
N PRO A 31 -8.37 0.79 8.42
CA PRO A 31 -9.53 0.06 7.90
C PRO A 31 -9.75 0.21 6.41
N LEU A 32 -9.42 1.38 5.86
CA LEU A 32 -9.59 1.63 4.44
C LEU A 32 -8.26 1.58 3.69
N GLY A 33 -7.26 1.01 4.32
CA GLY A 33 -5.94 0.95 3.72
C GLY A 33 -5.55 -0.46 3.30
N ILE A 34 -4.28 -0.77 3.47
CA ILE A 34 -3.72 -2.06 3.05
C ILE A 34 -3.01 -2.72 4.24
N THR A 35 -2.59 -3.96 4.01
CA THR A 35 -1.82 -4.66 5.03
C THR A 35 -0.33 -4.47 4.79
N ALA A 36 0.47 -4.87 5.78
CA ALA A 36 1.92 -4.77 5.63
C ALA A 36 2.41 -5.62 4.46
N GLU A 37 1.79 -6.77 4.23
CA GLU A 37 2.18 -7.61 3.12
C GLU A 37 1.86 -6.94 1.80
N GLU A 38 0.73 -6.25 1.74
CA GLU A 38 0.36 -5.54 0.52
C GLU A 38 1.29 -4.35 0.26
N PHE A 39 1.75 -3.72 1.33
CA PHE A 39 2.73 -2.66 1.18
C PHE A 39 3.97 -3.17 0.46
N THR A 40 4.44 -4.34 0.87
CA THR A 40 5.60 -4.95 0.23
C THR A 40 5.32 -5.28 -1.23
N GLU A 41 4.12 -5.76 -1.53
CA GLU A 41 3.77 -6.07 -2.91
C GLU A 41 3.74 -4.82 -3.78
N ILE A 42 3.29 -3.71 -3.24
CA ILE A 42 3.18 -2.48 -4.00
C ILE A 42 4.53 -1.82 -4.20
N THR A 43 5.32 -1.72 -3.15
CA THR A 43 6.55 -0.95 -3.18
C THR A 43 7.79 -1.79 -3.38
N ASN A 44 7.69 -3.11 -3.24
CA ASN A 44 8.84 -4.03 -3.29
C ASN A 44 9.81 -3.78 -2.15
N LEU A 45 9.33 -3.17 -1.08
CA LEU A 45 10.15 -2.90 0.09
C LEU A 45 9.50 -3.55 1.30
N PRO A 46 10.31 -4.08 2.23
CA PRO A 46 9.73 -4.64 3.44
C PRO A 46 9.12 -3.53 4.29
N TYR A 47 7.97 -3.83 4.88
CA TYR A 47 7.33 -2.88 5.77
C TYR A 47 8.00 -3.02 7.14
N GLN A 48 8.56 -1.94 7.62
CA GLN A 48 9.21 -1.90 8.92
C GLN A 48 8.62 -0.81 9.76
N ILE A 49 8.40 -1.14 11.01
CA ILE A 49 7.82 -0.21 11.96
C ILE A 49 8.91 0.63 12.62
#